data_56b6539643e05a89ed9b73da2c91b0e4
#
_entry.id   56b6539643e05a89ed9b73da2c91b0e4
#
_cell.length_a   1.000
_cell.length_b   1.000
_cell.length_c   1.000
_cell.angle_alpha   90.00
_cell.angle_beta   90.00
_cell.angle_gamma   90.00
#
_symmetry.space_group_name_H-M   'P 1'
#
loop_
_entity.id
_entity.type
_entity.pdbx_description
1 polymer ?
#
loop_
_entity_poly.entity_id
_entity_poly.type
_entity_poly.pdbx_seq_one_letter_code
_entity_poly.pdbx_strand_id
1 'polypeptide(L)'
;MADAKKGTTSDRVPLMAGNWKLTFDHQQAAHFVQKLAWTLDDAKHDYDAVEVALLPPFTDLRSVQTLVDGDKLQFHYGAQDISEHDSGAYTGEVSGGMLAKLGCTYVVVGHSERRQYHHEDDTVVNAKVKAAFRHDLTPILCVGEGLEVRKELGHVPHCELQIDRDLAGVTAEQVTSIVIAYEPIWAIGTGEVATPEDAQEVCAAIRARLASMYSPEIAGGVRILYGGSVKAANVAKIMAQPDVDGALVGGASTDPGEFASIARYRDHKTG
;
A
#
# COMPACT_ATOMS: atom_id res chain seq x y z
N MET A 1 -30.04 -31.24 -9.77
CA MET A 1 -29.92 -29.80 -9.58
C MET A 1 -28.66 -29.60 -8.80
N ALA A 2 -27.62 -29.14 -9.46
CA ALA A 2 -26.30 -28.92 -8.83
C ALA A 2 -26.27 -27.50 -8.23
N ASP A 3 -26.14 -27.44 -6.90
CA ASP A 3 -25.89 -26.20 -6.19
C ASP A 3 -24.58 -25.60 -6.69
N ALA A 4 -24.66 -24.47 -7.38
CA ALA A 4 -23.53 -23.63 -7.66
C ALA A 4 -22.99 -23.09 -6.32
N LYS A 5 -21.85 -23.63 -5.89
CA LYS A 5 -21.08 -23.07 -4.75
C LYS A 5 -20.83 -21.59 -5.06
N LYS A 6 -21.45 -20.70 -4.30
CA LYS A 6 -21.06 -19.28 -4.21
C LYS A 6 -19.55 -19.25 -3.92
N GLY A 7 -18.81 -18.56 -4.78
CA GLY A 7 -17.39 -18.34 -4.58
C GLY A 7 -17.15 -17.74 -3.20
N THR A 8 -16.17 -18.27 -2.50
CA THR A 8 -15.68 -17.74 -1.23
C THR A 8 -15.25 -16.31 -1.46
N THR A 9 -15.99 -15.34 -0.92
CA THR A 9 -15.52 -13.97 -0.77
C THR A 9 -14.25 -14.06 0.08
N SER A 10 -13.16 -13.51 -0.44
CA SER A 10 -11.90 -13.41 0.27
C SER A 10 -12.11 -12.74 1.64
N ASP A 11 -11.61 -13.34 2.71
CA ASP A 11 -11.66 -12.78 4.08
C ASP A 11 -10.71 -11.56 4.25
N ARG A 12 -10.05 -11.10 3.16
CA ARG A 12 -9.14 -9.95 3.20
C ARG A 12 -9.91 -8.65 3.29
N VAL A 13 -9.70 -7.91 4.38
CA VAL A 13 -10.24 -6.55 4.53
C VAL A 13 -9.49 -5.61 3.59
N PRO A 14 -10.16 -4.94 2.65
CA PRO A 14 -9.52 -4.00 1.75
C PRO A 14 -8.81 -2.85 2.48
N LEU A 15 -7.63 -2.45 1.99
CA LEU A 15 -6.85 -1.34 2.54
C LEU A 15 -6.77 -0.18 1.55
N MET A 16 -7.19 1.01 1.96
CA MET A 16 -6.95 2.26 1.24
C MET A 16 -5.85 3.04 1.93
N ALA A 17 -4.63 2.97 1.38
CA ALA A 17 -3.44 3.62 1.93
C ALA A 17 -3.14 4.90 1.15
N GLY A 18 -3.20 6.05 1.81
CA GLY A 18 -2.93 7.36 1.22
C GLY A 18 -1.47 7.76 1.37
N ASN A 19 -0.68 7.58 0.32
CA ASN A 19 0.70 8.04 0.25
C ASN A 19 0.73 9.52 -0.17
N TRP A 20 0.97 10.41 0.79
CA TRP A 20 1.02 11.86 0.54
C TRP A 20 2.26 12.31 -0.22
N LYS A 21 3.26 11.43 -0.33
CA LYS A 21 4.55 11.76 -0.95
C LYS A 21 5.17 12.98 -0.28
N LEU A 22 5.77 13.89 -1.04
CA LEU A 22 6.38 15.14 -0.55
C LEU A 22 5.32 16.26 -0.54
N THR A 23 4.26 16.08 0.25
CA THR A 23 3.14 17.03 0.34
C THR A 23 2.80 17.28 1.80
N PHE A 24 2.38 18.48 2.12
CA PHE A 24 2.00 19.01 3.41
C PHE A 24 3.17 19.32 4.35
N ASP A 25 2.94 20.29 5.19
CA ASP A 25 3.62 20.50 6.46
C ASP A 25 2.76 19.99 7.62
N HIS A 26 3.30 20.00 8.82
CA HIS A 26 2.64 19.45 10.00
C HIS A 26 1.29 20.13 10.34
N GLN A 27 1.09 21.41 9.98
CA GLN A 27 -0.17 22.12 10.19
C GLN A 27 -1.21 21.73 9.15
N GLN A 28 -0.80 21.65 7.89
CA GLN A 28 -1.64 21.17 6.80
C GLN A 28 -2.05 19.70 7.01
N ALA A 29 -1.12 18.87 7.48
CA ALA A 29 -1.38 17.49 7.87
C ALA A 29 -2.45 17.40 8.96
N ALA A 30 -2.38 18.24 10.00
CA ALA A 30 -3.38 18.28 11.05
C ALA A 30 -4.78 18.65 10.51
N HIS A 31 -4.87 19.67 9.67
CA HIS A 31 -6.12 20.06 9.04
C HIS A 31 -6.70 18.94 8.15
N PHE A 32 -5.83 18.27 7.39
CA PHE A 32 -6.25 17.15 6.54
C PHE A 32 -6.85 16.01 7.39
N VAL A 33 -6.14 15.59 8.45
CA VAL A 33 -6.58 14.51 9.34
C VAL A 33 -7.96 14.80 9.94
N GLN A 34 -8.15 16.01 10.48
CA GLN A 34 -9.43 16.42 11.04
C GLN A 34 -10.56 16.39 9.99
N LYS A 35 -10.29 16.96 8.81
CA LYS A 35 -11.30 17.02 7.74
C LYS A 35 -11.64 15.63 7.21
N LEU A 36 -10.64 14.75 7.06
CA LEU A 36 -10.88 13.37 6.67
C LEU A 36 -11.73 12.62 7.70
N ALA A 37 -11.38 12.75 8.99
CA ALA A 37 -12.11 12.11 10.09
C ALA A 37 -13.58 12.52 10.06
N TRP A 38 -13.89 13.83 10.03
CA TRP A 38 -15.27 14.31 9.95
C TRP A 38 -16.01 13.80 8.72
N THR A 39 -15.33 13.78 7.55
CA THR A 39 -15.95 13.31 6.31
C THR A 39 -16.30 11.82 6.36
N LEU A 40 -15.44 11.00 6.96
CA LEU A 40 -15.68 9.57 7.12
C LEU A 40 -16.75 9.28 8.18
N ASP A 41 -16.73 10.02 9.29
CA ASP A 41 -17.71 9.89 10.38
C ASP A 41 -19.13 10.32 9.94
N ASP A 42 -19.27 11.47 9.28
CA ASP A 42 -20.53 11.95 8.71
C ASP A 42 -21.13 10.93 7.73
N ALA A 43 -20.25 10.28 7.00
CA ALA A 43 -20.61 9.24 6.04
C ALA A 43 -20.80 7.86 6.67
N LYS A 44 -20.57 7.70 7.98
CA LYS A 44 -20.66 6.43 8.73
C LYS A 44 -19.79 5.35 8.09
N HIS A 45 -18.53 5.69 7.79
CA HIS A 45 -17.60 4.73 7.23
C HIS A 45 -17.39 3.54 8.17
N ASP A 46 -17.47 2.34 7.61
CA ASP A 46 -17.22 1.09 8.32
C ASP A 46 -15.74 0.68 8.17
N TYR A 47 -14.93 0.98 9.19
CA TYR A 47 -13.50 0.68 9.20
C TYR A 47 -13.19 -0.82 9.28
N ASP A 48 -14.12 -1.63 9.78
CA ASP A 48 -13.99 -3.10 9.76
C ASP A 48 -14.22 -3.66 8.36
N ALA A 49 -15.00 -2.96 7.54
CA ALA A 49 -15.26 -3.34 6.16
C ALA A 49 -14.21 -2.84 5.17
N VAL A 50 -13.64 -1.64 5.40
CA VAL A 50 -12.56 -1.07 4.57
C VAL A 50 -11.61 -0.29 5.48
N GLU A 51 -10.40 -0.78 5.59
CA GLU A 51 -9.32 -0.16 6.38
C GLU A 51 -8.76 1.07 5.67
N VAL A 52 -8.45 2.12 6.43
CA VAL A 52 -7.86 3.37 5.94
C VAL A 52 -6.52 3.60 6.63
N ALA A 53 -5.49 3.93 5.87
CA ALA A 53 -4.18 4.29 6.40
C ALA A 53 -3.64 5.57 5.76
N LEU A 54 -2.95 6.39 6.54
CA LEU A 54 -2.26 7.60 6.09
C LEU A 54 -0.75 7.40 6.14
N LEU A 55 -0.07 7.77 5.07
CA LEU A 55 1.39 7.64 4.94
C LEU A 55 1.98 9.04 4.69
N PRO A 56 2.10 9.88 5.75
CA PRO A 56 2.63 11.22 5.66
C PRO A 56 4.16 11.24 5.58
N PRO A 57 4.77 12.38 5.20
CA PRO A 57 6.19 12.63 5.41
C PRO A 57 6.60 12.42 6.88
N PHE A 58 7.86 12.07 7.13
CA PHE A 58 8.37 11.85 8.50
C PHE A 58 8.13 13.03 9.45
N THR A 59 8.21 14.27 8.94
CA THR A 59 7.99 15.50 9.70
C THR A 59 6.59 15.63 10.28
N ASP A 60 5.61 14.93 9.68
CA ASP A 60 4.20 15.08 10.00
C ASP A 60 3.67 13.92 10.86
N LEU A 61 4.44 12.81 10.95
CA LEU A 61 4.03 11.61 11.69
C LEU A 61 3.61 11.92 13.13
N ARG A 62 4.36 12.77 13.84
CA ARG A 62 4.02 13.12 15.22
C ARG A 62 2.71 13.90 15.32
N SER A 63 2.42 14.78 14.37
CA SER A 63 1.15 15.51 14.32
C SER A 63 -0.02 14.59 14.04
N VAL A 64 0.13 13.68 13.06
CA VAL A 64 -0.88 12.66 12.76
C VAL A 64 -1.13 11.77 13.97
N GLN A 65 -0.08 11.22 14.59
CA GLN A 65 -0.19 10.43 15.82
C GLN A 65 -0.98 11.15 16.90
N THR A 66 -0.63 12.41 17.18
CA THR A 66 -1.27 13.17 18.26
C THR A 66 -2.78 13.30 18.06
N LEU A 67 -3.22 13.48 16.81
CA LEU A 67 -4.65 13.57 16.48
C LEU A 67 -5.34 12.21 16.53
N VAL A 68 -4.71 11.18 15.95
CA VAL A 68 -5.28 9.83 15.95
C VAL A 68 -5.47 9.32 17.39
N ASP A 69 -4.45 9.50 18.25
CA ASP A 69 -4.52 9.05 19.64
C ASP A 69 -5.48 9.93 20.47
N GLY A 70 -5.42 11.25 20.28
CA GLY A 70 -6.21 12.22 21.05
C GLY A 70 -7.70 12.14 20.77
N ASP A 71 -8.07 12.04 19.51
CA ASP A 71 -9.45 11.99 19.05
C ASP A 71 -9.96 10.54 18.88
N LYS A 72 -9.11 9.53 19.16
CA LYS A 72 -9.40 8.09 19.02
C LYS A 72 -9.91 7.73 17.62
N LEU A 73 -9.24 8.27 16.60
CA LEU A 73 -9.58 8.00 15.22
C LEU A 73 -9.26 6.54 14.87
N GLN A 74 -10.08 5.95 14.01
CA GLN A 74 -9.99 4.51 13.71
C GLN A 74 -9.11 4.18 12.49
N PHE A 75 -8.59 5.18 11.78
CA PHE A 75 -7.66 4.91 10.70
C PHE A 75 -6.21 4.79 11.19
N HIS A 76 -5.44 3.98 10.49
CA HIS A 76 -4.04 3.74 10.75
C HIS A 76 -3.16 4.82 10.12
N TYR A 77 -1.89 4.84 10.54
CA TYR A 77 -0.86 5.65 9.89
C TYR A 77 0.45 4.89 9.83
N GLY A 78 1.34 5.37 8.96
CA GLY A 78 2.64 4.75 8.75
C GLY A 78 3.61 5.68 8.04
N ALA A 79 4.80 5.18 7.76
CA ALA A 79 5.86 5.96 7.14
C ALA A 79 6.02 5.67 5.65
N GLN A 80 6.64 6.61 4.94
CA GLN A 80 6.91 6.49 3.50
C GLN A 80 8.22 5.76 3.19
N ASP A 81 9.05 5.50 4.21
CA ASP A 81 10.32 4.79 4.12
C ASP A 81 10.79 4.34 5.51
N ILE A 82 11.83 3.50 5.55
CA ILE A 82 12.50 3.01 6.74
C ILE A 82 13.98 2.82 6.44
N SER A 83 14.84 3.04 7.43
CA SER A 83 16.24 2.63 7.36
C SER A 83 16.39 1.11 7.49
N GLU A 84 17.34 0.52 6.78
CA GLU A 84 17.75 -0.87 7.01
C GLU A 84 18.49 -1.05 8.36
N HIS A 85 18.95 0.07 8.95
CA HIS A 85 19.74 0.11 10.18
C HIS A 85 18.89 0.50 11.39
N ASP A 86 19.14 -0.16 12.52
CA ASP A 86 18.39 0.10 13.75
C ASP A 86 18.92 1.35 14.49
N SER A 87 20.20 1.67 14.34
CA SER A 87 20.86 2.82 14.96
C SER A 87 22.27 3.04 14.40
N GLY A 88 22.92 4.16 14.72
CA GLY A 88 24.31 4.39 14.38
C GLY A 88 24.58 5.67 13.58
N ALA A 89 25.69 5.68 12.84
CA ALA A 89 26.18 6.83 12.10
C ALA A 89 25.53 6.93 10.70
N TYR A 90 24.20 7.05 10.67
CA TYR A 90 23.37 7.12 9.46
C TYR A 90 22.57 8.42 9.47
N THR A 91 23.27 9.55 9.37
CA THR A 91 22.68 10.89 9.46
C THR A 91 21.56 11.08 8.43
N GLY A 92 20.35 11.41 8.91
CA GLY A 92 19.15 11.61 8.06
C GLY A 92 18.23 10.40 7.97
N GLU A 93 18.68 9.20 8.38
CA GLU A 93 17.87 7.99 8.38
C GLU A 93 16.87 7.95 9.54
N VAL A 94 15.75 7.27 9.32
CA VAL A 94 14.72 7.02 10.32
C VAL A 94 14.58 5.51 10.52
N SER A 95 14.88 5.02 11.72
CA SER A 95 14.86 3.59 12.00
C SER A 95 13.45 3.06 12.27
N GLY A 96 13.27 1.74 12.10
CA GLY A 96 12.02 1.07 12.43
C GLY A 96 11.63 1.24 13.90
N GLY A 97 12.61 1.25 14.82
CA GLY A 97 12.35 1.50 16.24
C GLY A 97 11.78 2.89 16.53
N MET A 98 12.20 3.93 15.78
CA MET A 98 11.61 5.26 15.87
C MET A 98 10.16 5.28 15.39
N LEU A 99 9.88 4.60 14.27
CA LEU A 99 8.55 4.51 13.69
C LEU A 99 7.57 3.71 14.57
N ALA A 100 8.01 2.58 15.08
CA ALA A 100 7.24 1.76 16.03
C ALA A 100 6.91 2.55 17.30
N LYS A 101 7.86 3.35 17.81
CA LYS A 101 7.64 4.19 18.99
C LYS A 101 6.65 5.33 18.75
N LEU A 102 6.50 5.78 17.51
CA LEU A 102 5.45 6.69 17.09
C LEU A 102 4.10 6.00 16.85
N GLY A 103 3.99 4.68 17.02
CA GLY A 103 2.75 3.94 16.80
C GLY A 103 2.41 3.70 15.32
N CYS A 104 3.38 3.84 14.42
CA CYS A 104 3.17 3.49 13.02
C CYS A 104 2.78 2.01 12.89
N THR A 105 1.74 1.72 12.09
CA THR A 105 1.34 0.36 11.73
C THR A 105 2.04 -0.08 10.45
N TYR A 106 2.10 0.80 9.46
CA TYR A 106 2.60 0.53 8.13
C TYR A 106 3.90 1.24 7.83
N VAL A 107 4.66 0.69 6.87
CA VAL A 107 5.78 1.40 6.25
C VAL A 107 5.88 1.02 4.78
N VAL A 108 5.96 2.02 3.90
CA VAL A 108 6.21 1.79 2.47
C VAL A 108 7.67 1.42 2.28
N VAL A 109 7.93 0.39 1.49
CA VAL A 109 9.28 -0.08 1.17
C VAL A 109 9.40 -0.30 -0.34
N GLY A 110 10.47 0.19 -0.93
CA GLY A 110 10.76 -0.03 -2.35
C GLY A 110 9.85 0.71 -3.31
N HIS A 111 9.21 1.82 -2.88
CA HIS A 111 8.39 2.65 -3.77
C HIS A 111 9.18 3.06 -5.01
N SER A 112 8.54 3.09 -6.18
CA SER A 112 9.18 3.36 -7.47
C SER A 112 10.02 4.64 -7.48
N GLU A 113 9.56 5.72 -6.83
CA GLU A 113 10.32 6.97 -6.70
C GLU A 113 11.62 6.76 -5.90
N ARG A 114 11.64 5.91 -4.89
CA ARG A 114 12.85 5.61 -4.12
C ARG A 114 13.82 4.74 -4.91
N ARG A 115 13.31 3.74 -5.61
CA ARG A 115 14.14 2.95 -6.54
C ARG A 115 14.80 3.85 -7.59
N GLN A 116 14.05 4.80 -8.14
CA GLN A 116 14.51 5.71 -9.18
C GLN A 116 15.45 6.82 -8.67
N TYR A 117 15.05 7.54 -7.62
CA TYR A 117 15.75 8.77 -7.19
C TYR A 117 16.77 8.53 -6.08
N HIS A 118 16.62 7.45 -5.31
CA HIS A 118 17.53 7.08 -4.22
C HIS A 118 18.34 5.82 -4.55
N HIS A 119 18.17 5.25 -5.76
CA HIS A 119 18.89 4.07 -6.25
C HIS A 119 18.74 2.85 -5.33
N GLU A 120 17.56 2.69 -4.72
CA GLU A 120 17.25 1.52 -3.89
C GLU A 120 17.03 0.29 -4.79
N ASP A 121 18.01 -0.59 -4.82
CA ASP A 121 17.91 -1.88 -5.50
C ASP A 121 17.16 -2.92 -4.65
N ASP A 122 16.93 -4.11 -5.21
CA ASP A 122 16.21 -5.18 -4.51
C ASP A 122 16.95 -5.63 -3.23
N THR A 123 18.28 -5.46 -3.14
CA THR A 123 19.06 -5.79 -1.93
C THR A 123 18.71 -4.86 -0.79
N VAL A 124 18.70 -3.55 -1.06
CA VAL A 124 18.29 -2.53 -0.08
C VAL A 124 16.83 -2.70 0.31
N VAL A 125 15.95 -2.95 -0.66
CA VAL A 125 14.53 -3.18 -0.40
C VAL A 125 14.31 -4.41 0.48
N ASN A 126 14.98 -5.53 0.22
CA ASN A 126 14.94 -6.71 1.07
C ASN A 126 15.40 -6.42 2.50
N ALA A 127 16.50 -5.65 2.66
CA ALA A 127 17.00 -5.26 3.98
C ALA A 127 15.96 -4.40 4.74
N LYS A 128 15.27 -3.48 4.05
CA LYS A 128 14.21 -2.64 4.61
C LYS A 128 12.96 -3.44 4.97
N VAL A 129 12.55 -4.43 4.16
CA VAL A 129 11.46 -5.35 4.50
C VAL A 129 11.76 -6.08 5.80
N LYS A 130 12.99 -6.61 5.93
CA LYS A 130 13.44 -7.28 7.17
C LYS A 130 13.51 -6.32 8.36
N ALA A 131 13.91 -5.05 8.12
CA ALA A 131 13.92 -4.02 9.16
C ALA A 131 12.49 -3.73 9.66
N ALA A 132 11.51 -3.63 8.76
CA ALA A 132 10.12 -3.45 9.15
C ALA A 132 9.64 -4.59 10.08
N PHE A 133 9.88 -5.84 9.69
CA PHE A 133 9.50 -7.00 10.53
C PHE A 133 10.22 -7.05 11.88
N ARG A 134 11.50 -6.62 11.96
CA ARG A 134 12.23 -6.55 13.24
C ARG A 134 11.61 -5.62 14.28
N HIS A 135 10.78 -4.68 13.81
CA HIS A 135 10.15 -3.67 14.66
C HIS A 135 8.61 -3.75 14.65
N ASP A 136 8.06 -4.92 14.29
CA ASP A 136 6.62 -5.20 14.26
C ASP A 136 5.81 -4.21 13.39
N LEU A 137 6.45 -3.68 12.33
CA LEU A 137 5.80 -2.84 11.33
C LEU A 137 5.35 -3.72 10.15
N THR A 138 4.19 -3.42 9.60
CA THR A 138 3.69 -4.07 8.38
C THR A 138 4.29 -3.37 7.15
N PRO A 139 5.20 -4.01 6.39
CA PRO A 139 5.69 -3.41 5.16
C PRO A 139 4.61 -3.41 4.07
N ILE A 140 4.47 -2.28 3.37
CA ILE A 140 3.79 -2.16 2.08
C ILE A 140 4.90 -2.19 1.04
N LEU A 141 5.20 -3.40 0.55
CA LEU A 141 6.26 -3.63 -0.44
C LEU A 141 5.78 -3.24 -1.83
N CYS A 142 6.45 -2.27 -2.45
CA CYS A 142 6.14 -1.80 -3.79
C CYS A 142 6.98 -2.54 -4.84
N VAL A 143 6.29 -3.09 -5.84
CA VAL A 143 6.87 -3.72 -7.03
C VAL A 143 6.17 -3.19 -8.27
N GLY A 144 6.88 -3.14 -9.39
CA GLY A 144 6.27 -2.65 -10.63
C GLY A 144 7.28 -2.43 -11.73
N GLU A 145 6.78 -2.24 -12.94
CA GLU A 145 7.57 -2.13 -14.15
C GLU A 145 7.46 -0.77 -14.83
N GLY A 146 8.56 -0.36 -15.45
CA GLY A 146 8.60 0.80 -16.34
C GLY A 146 8.10 0.49 -17.76
N LEU A 147 7.95 1.54 -18.56
CA LEU A 147 7.35 1.47 -19.89
C LEU A 147 8.10 0.52 -20.84
N GLU A 148 9.43 0.49 -20.81
CA GLU A 148 10.21 -0.37 -21.70
C GLU A 148 9.94 -1.85 -21.41
N VAL A 149 9.95 -2.25 -20.14
CA VAL A 149 9.62 -3.60 -19.71
C VAL A 149 8.19 -3.97 -20.10
N ARG A 150 7.23 -3.02 -19.96
CA ARG A 150 5.83 -3.22 -20.34
C ARG A 150 5.68 -3.49 -21.84
N LYS A 151 6.38 -2.71 -22.68
CA LYS A 151 6.35 -2.87 -24.14
C LYS A 151 6.91 -4.22 -24.61
N GLU A 152 7.90 -4.76 -23.93
CA GLU A 152 8.50 -6.06 -24.22
C GLU A 152 7.69 -7.23 -23.65
N LEU A 153 6.51 -6.99 -23.07
CA LEU A 153 5.66 -7.98 -22.41
C LEU A 153 6.38 -8.74 -21.27
N GLY A 154 7.39 -8.10 -20.69
CA GLY A 154 8.18 -8.64 -19.59
C GLY A 154 7.69 -8.24 -18.20
N HIS A 155 6.54 -7.57 -18.07
CA HIS A 155 6.04 -6.99 -16.83
C HIS A 155 5.75 -8.04 -15.74
N VAL A 156 5.11 -9.15 -16.06
CA VAL A 156 4.83 -10.23 -15.09
C VAL A 156 6.14 -10.84 -14.57
N PRO A 157 7.05 -11.38 -15.43
CA PRO A 157 8.34 -11.90 -14.95
C PRO A 157 9.18 -10.89 -14.18
N HIS A 158 9.10 -9.60 -14.55
CA HIS A 158 9.80 -8.53 -13.85
C HIS A 158 9.29 -8.37 -12.41
N CYS A 159 7.98 -8.27 -12.22
CA CYS A 159 7.37 -8.16 -10.90
C CYS A 159 7.60 -9.43 -10.06
N GLU A 160 7.51 -10.61 -10.66
CA GLU A 160 7.84 -11.87 -9.97
C GLU A 160 9.29 -11.91 -9.50
N LEU A 161 10.23 -11.43 -10.31
CA LEU A 161 11.65 -11.35 -9.94
C LEU A 161 11.89 -10.37 -8.79
N GLN A 162 11.19 -9.22 -8.77
CA GLN A 162 11.25 -8.31 -7.63
C GLN A 162 10.71 -8.99 -6.36
N ILE A 163 9.56 -9.68 -6.42
CA ILE A 163 9.03 -10.45 -5.28
C ILE A 163 10.05 -11.48 -4.77
N ASP A 164 10.71 -12.22 -5.66
CA ASP A 164 11.71 -13.22 -5.28
C ASP A 164 12.88 -12.62 -4.50
N ARG A 165 13.37 -11.47 -4.98
CA ARG A 165 14.54 -10.80 -4.42
C ARG A 165 14.19 -10.03 -3.15
N ASP A 166 13.10 -9.28 -3.18
CA ASP A 166 12.66 -8.43 -2.07
C ASP A 166 12.21 -9.26 -0.85
N LEU A 167 11.73 -10.50 -1.08
CA LEU A 167 11.32 -11.43 -0.02
C LEU A 167 12.35 -12.53 0.27
N ALA A 168 13.56 -12.46 -0.30
CA ALA A 168 14.60 -13.45 -0.05
C ALA A 168 14.91 -13.59 1.45
N GLY A 169 14.69 -14.80 1.99
CA GLY A 169 14.92 -15.12 3.41
C GLY A 169 13.87 -14.54 4.37
N VAL A 170 12.76 -14.00 3.89
CA VAL A 170 11.59 -13.68 4.70
C VAL A 170 10.83 -14.97 5.01
N THR A 171 10.43 -15.16 6.26
CA THR A 171 9.77 -16.41 6.68
C THR A 171 8.29 -16.45 6.30
N ALA A 172 7.72 -17.64 6.23
CA ALA A 172 6.29 -17.84 5.98
C ALA A 172 5.41 -17.11 7.01
N GLU A 173 5.82 -17.07 8.27
CA GLU A 173 5.13 -16.32 9.33
C GLU A 173 5.13 -14.83 9.06
N GLN A 174 6.28 -14.25 8.70
CA GLN A 174 6.41 -12.82 8.39
C GLN A 174 5.55 -12.42 7.18
N VAL A 175 5.54 -13.24 6.13
CA VAL A 175 4.76 -12.94 4.92
C VAL A 175 3.25 -12.88 5.18
N THR A 176 2.73 -13.54 6.20
CA THR A 176 1.30 -13.44 6.53
C THR A 176 0.84 -12.02 6.86
N SER A 177 1.75 -11.14 7.29
CA SER A 177 1.45 -9.75 7.65
C SER A 177 1.88 -8.72 6.61
N ILE A 178 2.52 -9.14 5.49
CA ILE A 178 2.94 -8.20 4.46
C ILE A 178 1.74 -7.68 3.64
N VAL A 179 1.90 -6.47 3.11
CA VAL A 179 1.05 -5.93 2.04
C VAL A 179 1.94 -5.71 0.81
N ILE A 180 1.48 -6.13 -0.37
CA ILE A 180 2.17 -5.85 -1.63
C ILE A 180 1.43 -4.73 -2.36
N ALA A 181 2.15 -3.79 -2.96
CA ALA A 181 1.57 -2.76 -3.82
C ALA A 181 2.16 -2.88 -5.23
N TYR A 182 1.31 -3.16 -6.21
CA TYR A 182 1.69 -3.17 -7.61
C TYR A 182 1.61 -1.76 -8.19
N GLU A 183 2.75 -1.23 -8.64
CA GLU A 183 2.88 0.07 -9.27
C GLU A 183 3.11 -0.08 -10.80
N PRO A 184 2.10 0.17 -11.65
CA PRO A 184 2.33 0.31 -13.09
C PRO A 184 3.08 1.64 -13.37
N ILE A 185 4.42 1.65 -13.22
CA ILE A 185 5.24 2.87 -13.24
C ILE A 185 5.06 3.61 -14.57
N TRP A 186 4.82 2.88 -15.67
CA TRP A 186 4.55 3.42 -16.98
C TRP A 186 3.26 4.27 -17.06
N ALA A 187 2.33 4.09 -16.11
CA ALA A 187 1.07 4.80 -16.02
C ALA A 187 1.02 5.84 -14.87
N ILE A 188 2.11 6.00 -14.09
CA ILE A 188 2.15 6.95 -12.98
C ILE A 188 2.68 8.31 -13.48
N GLY A 189 1.78 9.31 -13.55
CA GLY A 189 2.16 10.69 -13.94
C GLY A 189 2.55 10.87 -15.41
N THR A 190 2.31 9.88 -16.26
CA THR A 190 2.68 9.91 -17.68
C THR A 190 1.55 10.33 -18.60
N GLY A 191 0.30 10.33 -18.13
CA GLY A 191 -0.90 10.49 -18.93
C GLY A 191 -1.47 9.18 -19.47
N GLU A 192 -0.71 8.09 -19.44
CA GLU A 192 -1.21 6.74 -19.71
C GLU A 192 -2.09 6.25 -18.56
N VAL A 193 -3.04 5.39 -18.85
CA VAL A 193 -3.98 4.84 -17.85
C VAL A 193 -3.95 3.33 -17.92
N ALA A 194 -3.54 2.69 -16.83
CA ALA A 194 -3.69 1.25 -16.69
C ALA A 194 -5.17 0.89 -16.49
N THR A 195 -5.62 -0.15 -17.17
CA THR A 195 -6.99 -0.67 -17.04
C THR A 195 -7.13 -1.51 -15.77
N PRO A 196 -8.36 -1.76 -15.28
CA PRO A 196 -8.56 -2.73 -14.20
C PRO A 196 -8.04 -4.14 -14.54
N GLU A 197 -8.09 -4.52 -15.80
CA GLU A 197 -7.59 -5.80 -16.30
C GLU A 197 -6.05 -5.88 -16.26
N ASP A 198 -5.34 -4.77 -16.55
CA ASP A 198 -3.88 -4.66 -16.35
C ASP A 198 -3.51 -4.86 -14.88
N ALA A 199 -4.28 -4.25 -13.98
CA ALA A 199 -4.08 -4.42 -12.54
C ALA A 199 -4.30 -5.87 -12.11
N GLN A 200 -5.40 -6.50 -12.59
CA GLN A 200 -5.72 -7.89 -12.29
C GLN A 200 -4.64 -8.85 -12.77
N GLU A 201 -4.14 -8.68 -13.99
CA GLU A 201 -3.12 -9.56 -14.56
C GLU A 201 -1.90 -9.68 -13.65
N VAL A 202 -1.35 -8.54 -13.23
CA VAL A 202 -0.12 -8.51 -12.42
C VAL A 202 -0.41 -8.88 -10.96
N CYS A 203 -1.51 -8.42 -10.38
CA CYS A 203 -1.88 -8.78 -9.00
C CYS A 203 -2.12 -10.30 -8.87
N ALA A 204 -2.78 -10.93 -9.86
CA ALA A 204 -2.95 -12.38 -9.89
C ALA A 204 -1.60 -13.13 -10.01
N ALA A 205 -0.70 -12.64 -10.87
CA ALA A 205 0.63 -13.22 -11.02
C ALA A 205 1.46 -13.12 -9.72
N ILE A 206 1.44 -11.96 -9.05
CA ILE A 206 2.09 -11.76 -7.74
C ILE A 206 1.52 -12.76 -6.72
N ARG A 207 0.19 -12.90 -6.63
CA ARG A 207 -0.44 -13.87 -5.71
C ARG A 207 -0.04 -15.31 -6.03
N ALA A 208 -0.03 -15.68 -7.30
CA ALA A 208 0.43 -17.01 -7.74
C ALA A 208 1.91 -17.23 -7.38
N ARG A 209 2.75 -16.21 -7.52
CA ARG A 209 4.16 -16.28 -7.14
C ARG A 209 4.32 -16.49 -5.64
N LEU A 210 3.61 -15.74 -4.80
CA LEU A 210 3.59 -15.94 -3.35
C LEU A 210 3.12 -17.35 -2.96
N ALA A 211 2.10 -17.87 -3.65
CA ALA A 211 1.63 -19.24 -3.43
C ALA A 211 2.70 -20.29 -3.75
N SER A 212 3.49 -20.07 -4.81
CA SER A 212 4.62 -20.93 -5.17
C SER A 212 5.78 -20.86 -4.20
N MET A 213 6.09 -19.66 -3.64
CA MET A 213 7.20 -19.44 -2.71
C MET A 213 6.89 -19.95 -1.29
N TYR A 214 5.64 -19.85 -0.86
CA TYR A 214 5.21 -20.17 0.50
C TYR A 214 4.09 -21.23 0.50
N SER A 215 2.84 -20.82 0.36
CA SER A 215 1.72 -21.73 0.16
C SER A 215 0.49 -20.96 -0.38
N PRO A 216 -0.50 -21.67 -0.98
CA PRO A 216 -1.76 -21.06 -1.39
C PRO A 216 -2.53 -20.37 -0.26
N GLU A 217 -2.49 -20.93 0.95
CA GLU A 217 -3.16 -20.38 2.13
C GLU A 217 -2.55 -19.04 2.53
N ILE A 218 -1.21 -18.96 2.59
CA ILE A 218 -0.48 -17.72 2.90
C ILE A 218 -0.77 -16.67 1.83
N ALA A 219 -0.60 -17.01 0.56
CA ALA A 219 -0.87 -16.10 -0.55
C ALA A 219 -2.33 -15.63 -0.57
N GLY A 220 -3.25 -16.51 -0.20
CA GLY A 220 -4.68 -16.21 -0.05
C GLY A 220 -4.97 -15.16 1.01
N GLY A 221 -4.14 -15.03 2.04
CA GLY A 221 -4.28 -14.04 3.12
C GLY A 221 -3.56 -12.71 2.85
N VAL A 222 -2.56 -12.67 1.98
CA VAL A 222 -1.79 -11.45 1.66
C VAL A 222 -2.64 -10.46 0.87
N ARG A 223 -2.69 -9.21 1.32
CA ARG A 223 -3.34 -8.11 0.60
C ARG A 223 -2.44 -7.59 -0.51
N ILE A 224 -3.01 -7.46 -1.72
CA ILE A 224 -2.32 -6.88 -2.88
C ILE A 224 -3.07 -5.62 -3.30
N LEU A 225 -2.39 -4.47 -3.23
CA LEU A 225 -2.93 -3.16 -3.54
C LEU A 225 -2.57 -2.78 -4.97
N TYR A 226 -3.45 -2.03 -5.61
CA TYR A 226 -3.13 -1.34 -6.85
C TYR A 226 -2.53 0.04 -6.53
N GLY A 227 -1.32 0.32 -7.03
CA GLY A 227 -0.55 1.56 -6.80
C GLY A 227 -0.49 2.51 -8.00
N GLY A 228 -1.36 2.34 -8.98
CA GLY A 228 -1.47 3.26 -10.12
C GLY A 228 -2.37 4.46 -9.84
N SER A 229 -2.88 5.11 -10.91
CA SER A 229 -3.77 6.26 -10.79
C SER A 229 -5.15 5.85 -10.30
N VAL A 230 -5.45 6.12 -9.04
CA VAL A 230 -6.75 5.86 -8.39
C VAL A 230 -7.47 7.17 -8.10
N LYS A 231 -8.77 7.20 -8.43
CA LYS A 231 -9.70 8.30 -8.15
C LYS A 231 -11.05 7.73 -7.72
N ALA A 232 -11.89 8.54 -7.10
CA ALA A 232 -13.27 8.16 -6.77
C ALA A 232 -14.05 7.62 -7.99
N ALA A 233 -13.79 8.18 -9.18
CA ALA A 233 -14.47 7.81 -10.42
C ALA A 233 -14.10 6.42 -10.97
N ASN A 234 -12.92 5.85 -10.61
CA ASN A 234 -12.45 4.57 -11.16
C ASN A 234 -12.24 3.48 -10.10
N VAL A 235 -12.15 3.83 -8.84
CA VAL A 235 -11.80 2.89 -7.76
C VAL A 235 -12.74 1.68 -7.69
N ALA A 236 -14.05 1.85 -7.89
CA ALA A 236 -14.99 0.75 -7.82
C ALA A 236 -14.74 -0.34 -8.89
N LYS A 237 -14.30 0.06 -10.11
CA LYS A 237 -13.95 -0.88 -11.18
C LYS A 237 -12.64 -1.61 -10.89
N ILE A 238 -11.67 -0.92 -10.31
CA ILE A 238 -10.40 -1.50 -9.88
C ILE A 238 -10.64 -2.51 -8.75
N MET A 239 -11.43 -2.13 -7.75
CA MET A 239 -11.77 -2.99 -6.60
C MET A 239 -12.73 -4.15 -6.94
N ALA A 240 -13.32 -4.17 -8.14
CA ALA A 240 -14.08 -5.31 -8.63
C ALA A 240 -13.20 -6.47 -9.10
N GLN A 241 -11.89 -6.25 -9.23
CA GLN A 241 -10.94 -7.29 -9.65
C GLN A 241 -10.64 -8.25 -8.49
N PRO A 242 -10.64 -9.59 -8.73
CA PRO A 242 -10.58 -10.59 -7.66
C PRO A 242 -9.27 -10.62 -6.87
N ASP A 243 -8.15 -10.15 -7.45
CA ASP A 243 -6.85 -10.14 -6.80
C ASP A 243 -6.39 -8.74 -6.35
N VAL A 244 -7.27 -7.75 -6.41
CA VAL A 244 -7.01 -6.39 -5.91
C VAL A 244 -7.71 -6.21 -4.57
N ASP A 245 -6.92 -6.02 -3.50
CA ASP A 245 -7.38 -5.93 -2.12
C ASP A 245 -7.27 -4.51 -1.55
N GLY A 246 -7.21 -3.51 -2.39
CA GLY A 246 -7.11 -2.10 -1.98
C GLY A 246 -6.30 -1.25 -2.93
N ALA A 247 -5.93 -0.07 -2.48
CA ALA A 247 -5.15 0.86 -3.26
C ALA A 247 -4.07 1.57 -2.43
N LEU A 248 -2.90 1.76 -3.04
CA LEU A 248 -1.89 2.72 -2.59
C LEU A 248 -2.08 4.01 -3.39
N VAL A 249 -2.75 4.98 -2.78
CA VAL A 249 -3.25 6.19 -3.45
C VAL A 249 -2.25 7.33 -3.31
N GLY A 250 -1.77 7.86 -4.43
CA GLY A 250 -0.88 9.03 -4.47
C GLY A 250 -1.65 10.36 -4.40
N GLY A 251 -1.56 11.19 -5.43
CA GLY A 251 -2.09 12.56 -5.44
C GLY A 251 -3.56 12.72 -5.00
N ALA A 252 -4.43 11.78 -5.32
CA ALA A 252 -5.83 11.82 -4.87
C ALA A 252 -5.97 11.69 -3.33
N SER A 253 -4.96 11.15 -2.64
CA SER A 253 -4.95 11.05 -1.18
C SER A 253 -4.63 12.36 -0.47
N THR A 254 -4.31 13.42 -1.18
CA THR A 254 -4.05 14.76 -0.60
C THR A 254 -5.29 15.67 -0.60
N ASP A 255 -6.41 15.22 -1.17
CA ASP A 255 -7.72 15.83 -0.98
C ASP A 255 -8.56 14.94 -0.06
N PRO A 256 -8.98 15.43 1.13
CA PRO A 256 -9.69 14.61 2.11
C PRO A 256 -11.06 14.13 1.63
N GLY A 257 -11.75 14.91 0.78
CA GLY A 257 -13.04 14.52 0.22
C GLY A 257 -12.89 13.42 -0.84
N GLU A 258 -11.91 13.57 -1.74
CA GLU A 258 -11.59 12.58 -2.76
C GLU A 258 -11.11 11.27 -2.10
N PHE A 259 -10.21 11.35 -1.11
CA PHE A 259 -9.72 10.17 -0.42
C PHE A 259 -10.81 9.47 0.40
N ALA A 260 -11.68 10.22 1.08
CA ALA A 260 -12.85 9.64 1.75
C ALA A 260 -13.78 8.94 0.77
N SER A 261 -13.99 9.51 -0.42
CA SER A 261 -14.78 8.88 -1.49
C SER A 261 -14.13 7.59 -2.01
N ILE A 262 -12.80 7.58 -2.18
CA ILE A 262 -12.05 6.36 -2.53
C ILE A 262 -12.19 5.29 -1.44
N ALA A 263 -12.03 5.64 -0.16
CA ALA A 263 -12.21 4.70 0.95
C ALA A 263 -13.61 4.08 0.98
N ARG A 264 -14.61 4.82 0.54
CA ARG A 264 -16.00 4.40 0.45
C ARG A 264 -16.39 3.84 -0.92
N TYR A 265 -15.48 3.24 -1.64
CA TYR A 265 -15.70 2.72 -3.00
C TYR A 265 -16.91 1.78 -3.12
N ARG A 266 -17.31 1.11 -2.04
CA ARG A 266 -18.48 0.23 -2.01
C ARG A 266 -19.81 0.97 -2.21
N ASP A 267 -19.83 2.27 -1.97
CA ASP A 267 -21.00 3.13 -2.22
C ASP A 267 -21.12 3.53 -3.70
N HIS A 268 -20.07 3.28 -4.49
CA HIS A 268 -20.04 3.65 -5.90
C HIS A 268 -20.68 2.56 -6.75
N LYS A 269 -21.42 2.98 -7.79
CA LYS A 269 -21.95 2.02 -8.77
C LYS A 269 -20.84 1.55 -9.70
N THR A 270 -20.71 0.26 -9.84
CA THR A 270 -19.86 -0.40 -10.84
C THR A 270 -20.51 -0.41 -12.24
N GLY A 271 -21.11 0.71 -12.65
CA GLY A 271 -21.93 0.81 -13.85
C GLY A 271 -21.24 0.50 -15.17
#